data_be752e3d424d9df0b44bb7afd53ba97f
#
_entry.id   be752e3d424d9df0b44bb7afd53ba97f
#
_cell.length_a   1.000
_cell.length_b   1.000
_cell.length_c   1.000
_cell.angle_alpha   90.00
_cell.angle_beta   90.00
_cell.angle_gamma   90.00
#
_symmetry.space_group_name_H-M   'P 1'
#
loop_
_entity.id
_entity.type
_entity.pdbx_description
1 polymer ?
#
loop_
_entity_poly.entity_id
_entity_poly.type
_entity_poly.pdbx_seq_one_letter_code
_entity_poly.pdbx_strand_id
1 'polypeptide(L)'
;MSKFYEPEILKQVQQMELEILRDFMDVCEENGLRYFGFAGTGIGAIRHGGFIPWDDDIDVAMPRADFEKAMAIIEKQYADKYYVLNTEHDPAYPLMTTRLCRKGTRFVEEAIKDVTCNFGIFLDL
;
A
#
# COMPACT_ATOMS: atom_id res chain seq x y z
N MET A 1 -6.42 3.99 12.92
CA MET A 1 -6.29 5.06 13.88
C MET A 1 -5.54 6.24 13.29
N SER A 2 -6.04 7.42 13.51
CA SER A 2 -5.38 8.61 12.98
C SER A 2 -4.09 8.89 13.73
N LYS A 3 -3.11 9.39 13.02
CA LYS A 3 -1.84 9.88 13.54
C LYS A 3 -1.80 11.37 13.36
N PHE A 4 -1.03 12.02 14.24
CA PHE A 4 -0.93 13.47 14.19
C PHE A 4 0.19 13.86 13.24
N TYR A 5 -0.16 14.06 11.97
CA TYR A 5 0.73 14.63 10.98
C TYR A 5 0.38 16.09 10.77
N GLU A 6 1.36 16.87 10.38
CA GLU A 6 1.05 18.16 9.79
C GLU A 6 0.22 17.93 8.52
N PRO A 7 -0.83 18.73 8.27
CA PRO A 7 -1.73 18.52 7.11
C PRO A 7 -0.99 18.43 5.78
N GLU A 8 0.07 19.18 5.63
CA GLU A 8 0.90 19.18 4.42
C GLU A 8 1.59 17.83 4.20
N ILE A 9 2.14 17.27 5.26
CA ILE A 9 2.83 15.98 5.21
C ILE A 9 1.84 14.86 4.92
N LEU A 10 0.71 14.86 5.59
CA LEU A 10 -0.34 13.86 5.35
C LEU A 10 -0.81 13.89 3.89
N LYS A 11 -0.99 15.07 3.34
CA LYS A 11 -1.40 15.24 1.95
C LYS A 11 -0.37 14.68 0.98
N GLN A 12 0.92 14.89 1.23
CA GLN A 12 1.99 14.33 0.41
C GLN A 12 2.02 12.80 0.48
N VAL A 13 1.84 12.24 1.67
CA VAL A 13 1.76 10.78 1.85
C VAL A 13 0.57 10.22 1.07
N GLN A 14 -0.60 10.83 1.20
CA GLN A 14 -1.80 10.40 0.48
C GLN A 14 -1.62 10.46 -1.03
N GLN A 15 -0.98 11.52 -1.55
CA GLN A 15 -0.73 11.65 -2.98
C GLN A 15 0.21 10.56 -3.50
N MET A 16 1.24 10.24 -2.73
CA MET A 16 2.19 9.19 -3.10
C MET A 16 1.53 7.81 -3.06
N GLU A 17 0.68 7.55 -2.08
CA GLU A 17 -0.10 6.32 -2.00
C GLU A 17 -1.09 6.19 -3.16
N LEU A 18 -1.71 7.30 -3.59
CA LEU A 18 -2.56 7.29 -4.76
C LEU A 18 -1.78 6.94 -6.03
N GLU A 19 -0.54 7.38 -6.16
CA GLU A 19 0.31 7.01 -7.28
C GLU A 19 0.58 5.49 -7.28
N ILE A 20 0.87 4.93 -6.13
CA ILE A 20 1.04 3.47 -5.99
C ILE A 20 -0.25 2.76 -6.39
N LEU A 21 -1.38 3.24 -5.92
CA LEU A 21 -2.68 2.65 -6.25
C LEU A 21 -2.97 2.70 -7.75
N ARG A 22 -2.66 3.81 -8.42
CA ARG A 22 -2.87 3.93 -9.87
C ARG A 22 -2.05 2.92 -10.64
N ASP A 23 -0.77 2.76 -10.30
CA ASP A 23 0.09 1.77 -10.94
C ASP A 23 -0.41 0.36 -10.67
N PHE A 24 -0.85 0.09 -9.45
CA PHE A 24 -1.47 -1.19 -9.09
C PHE A 24 -2.74 -1.46 -9.89
N MET A 25 -3.61 -0.47 -10.01
CA MET A 25 -4.85 -0.58 -10.78
C MET A 25 -4.57 -0.86 -12.25
N ASP A 26 -3.57 -0.20 -12.82
CA ASP A 26 -3.16 -0.43 -14.22
C ASP A 26 -2.74 -1.89 -14.43
N VAL A 27 -1.96 -2.44 -13.53
CA VAL A 27 -1.57 -3.86 -13.57
C VAL A 27 -2.81 -4.76 -13.51
N CYS A 28 -3.73 -4.48 -12.61
CA CYS A 28 -4.94 -5.28 -12.47
C CYS A 28 -5.84 -5.21 -13.69
N GLU A 29 -6.06 -4.03 -14.23
CA GLU A 29 -6.93 -3.84 -15.41
C GLU A 29 -6.32 -4.46 -16.66
N GLU A 30 -5.03 -4.33 -16.88
CA GLU A 30 -4.34 -4.92 -18.02
C GLU A 30 -4.33 -6.45 -18.00
N ASN A 31 -4.45 -7.04 -16.82
CA ASN A 31 -4.34 -8.49 -16.64
C ASN A 31 -5.64 -9.15 -16.17
N GLY A 32 -6.74 -8.40 -16.10
CA GLY A 32 -8.04 -8.93 -15.69
C GLY A 32 -8.09 -9.40 -14.25
N LEU A 33 -7.35 -8.75 -13.36
CA LEU A 33 -7.29 -9.10 -11.94
C LEU A 33 -8.32 -8.32 -11.13
N ARG A 34 -8.88 -8.95 -10.12
CA ARG A 34 -9.91 -8.35 -9.27
C ARG A 34 -9.29 -7.75 -8.00
N TYR A 35 -9.81 -6.60 -7.60
CA TYR A 35 -9.40 -5.94 -6.37
C TYR A 35 -10.55 -5.11 -5.80
N PHE A 36 -10.51 -4.87 -4.49
CA PHE A 36 -11.57 -4.13 -3.79
C PHE A 36 -10.94 -3.21 -2.74
N GLY A 37 -11.49 -2.01 -2.61
CA GLY A 37 -11.18 -1.16 -1.46
C GLY A 37 -11.67 -1.81 -0.18
N PHE A 38 -10.86 -1.76 0.87
CA PHE A 38 -11.13 -2.45 2.13
C PHE A 38 -10.97 -1.50 3.31
N ALA A 39 -11.69 -1.75 4.39
CA ALA A 39 -11.65 -0.97 5.63
C ALA A 39 -11.83 0.54 5.37
N GLY A 40 -10.96 1.39 5.89
CA GLY A 40 -11.04 2.85 5.73
C GLY A 40 -11.03 3.31 4.28
N THR A 41 -10.33 2.62 3.40
CA THR A 41 -10.31 2.91 1.96
C THR A 41 -11.71 2.77 1.35
N GLY A 42 -12.41 1.68 1.68
CA GLY A 42 -13.79 1.47 1.21
C GLY A 42 -14.75 2.52 1.76
N ILE A 43 -14.64 2.85 3.03
CA ILE A 43 -15.47 3.88 3.68
C ILE A 43 -15.20 5.26 3.05
N GLY A 44 -13.93 5.60 2.83
CA GLY A 44 -13.55 6.86 2.21
C GLY A 44 -14.09 7.00 0.80
N ALA A 45 -14.02 5.94 0.00
CA ALA A 45 -14.53 5.94 -1.36
C ALA A 45 -16.04 6.19 -1.40
N ILE A 46 -16.79 5.64 -0.45
CA ILE A 46 -18.24 5.79 -0.39
C ILE A 46 -18.64 7.15 0.20
N ARG A 47 -18.03 7.55 1.32
CA ARG A 47 -18.40 8.74 2.07
C ARG A 47 -17.79 10.03 1.55
N HIS A 48 -16.53 9.98 1.12
CA HIS A 48 -15.73 11.17 0.83
C HIS A 48 -15.29 11.25 -0.63
N GLY A 49 -15.56 10.22 -1.42
CA GLY A 49 -15.06 10.15 -2.80
C GLY A 49 -13.54 10.02 -2.88
N GLY A 50 -12.90 9.58 -1.82
CA GLY A 50 -11.45 9.45 -1.72
C GLY A 50 -11.03 9.06 -0.33
N PHE A 51 -9.91 9.58 0.15
CA PHE A 51 -9.47 9.33 1.53
C PHE A 51 -10.44 9.89 2.55
N ILE A 52 -10.59 9.18 3.66
CA ILE A 52 -11.03 9.82 4.89
C ILE A 52 -9.97 10.88 5.21
N PRO A 53 -10.33 12.15 5.48
CA PRO A 53 -9.37 13.25 5.50
C PRO A 53 -8.16 13.06 6.42
N TRP A 54 -8.28 12.27 7.47
CA TRP A 54 -7.21 12.02 8.44
C TRP A 54 -6.52 10.67 8.25
N ASP A 55 -6.87 9.91 7.21
CA ASP A 55 -6.36 8.55 7.00
C ASP A 55 -5.01 8.58 6.28
N ASP A 56 -4.09 7.73 6.68
CA ASP A 56 -2.73 7.68 6.15
C ASP A 56 -2.41 6.38 5.42
N ASP A 57 -3.40 5.55 5.10
CA ASP A 57 -3.16 4.31 4.38
C ASP A 57 -4.27 4.00 3.38
N ILE A 58 -3.94 3.12 2.44
CA ILE A 58 -4.88 2.55 1.47
C ILE A 58 -4.83 1.04 1.65
N ASP A 59 -6.00 0.46 1.91
CA ASP A 59 -6.17 -0.98 2.07
C ASP A 59 -6.92 -1.56 0.88
N VAL A 60 -6.37 -2.62 0.29
CA VAL A 60 -6.98 -3.32 -0.84
C VAL A 60 -7.07 -4.79 -0.52
N ALA A 61 -8.19 -5.40 -0.87
CA ALA A 61 -8.39 -6.84 -0.77
C ALA A 61 -8.44 -7.46 -2.16
N MET A 62 -7.90 -8.66 -2.29
CA MET A 62 -7.89 -9.41 -3.55
C MET A 62 -8.14 -10.89 -3.30
N PRO A 63 -8.76 -11.60 -4.28
CA PRO A 63 -8.69 -13.07 -4.29
C PRO A 63 -7.23 -13.52 -4.33
N ARG A 64 -6.92 -14.60 -3.64
CA ARG A 64 -5.53 -15.06 -3.49
C ARG A 64 -4.80 -15.28 -4.82
N ALA A 65 -5.46 -15.91 -5.77
CA ALA A 65 -4.86 -16.17 -7.08
C ALA A 65 -4.54 -14.88 -7.84
N ASP A 66 -5.43 -13.89 -7.75
CA ASP A 66 -5.23 -12.58 -8.38
C ASP A 66 -4.09 -11.82 -7.69
N PHE A 67 -4.01 -11.90 -6.37
CA PHE A 67 -2.93 -11.31 -5.58
C PHE A 67 -1.56 -11.86 -6.01
N GLU A 68 -1.42 -13.16 -6.11
CA GLU A 68 -0.14 -13.77 -6.50
C GLU A 68 0.30 -13.34 -7.90
N LYS A 69 -0.64 -13.27 -8.84
CA LYS A 69 -0.36 -12.79 -10.19
C LYS A 69 0.04 -11.32 -10.20
N ALA A 70 -0.68 -10.48 -9.46
CA ALA A 70 -0.38 -9.05 -9.39
C ALA A 70 1.02 -8.81 -8.82
N MET A 71 1.38 -9.49 -7.74
CA MET A 71 2.71 -9.33 -7.13
C MET A 71 3.82 -9.77 -8.06
N ALA A 72 3.65 -10.89 -8.76
CA ALA A 72 4.63 -11.38 -9.73
C ALA A 72 4.83 -10.39 -10.88
N ILE A 73 3.76 -9.80 -11.39
CA ILE A 73 3.82 -8.81 -12.47
C ILE A 73 4.52 -7.53 -11.99
N ILE A 74 4.17 -7.05 -10.81
CA ILE A 74 4.75 -5.83 -10.25
C ILE A 74 6.25 -6.01 -9.98
N GLU A 75 6.64 -7.13 -9.42
CA GLU A 75 8.06 -7.42 -9.15
C GLU A 75 8.88 -7.49 -10.44
N LYS A 76 8.26 -7.82 -11.57
CA LYS A 76 8.91 -7.87 -12.88
C LYS A 76 8.89 -6.53 -13.60
N GLN A 77 7.73 -5.88 -13.67
CA GLN A 77 7.53 -4.67 -14.47
C GLN A 77 7.90 -3.38 -13.75
N TYR A 78 7.79 -3.38 -12.44
CA TYR A 78 8.01 -2.19 -11.60
C TYR A 78 9.16 -2.38 -10.60
N ALA A 79 10.12 -3.24 -10.93
CA ALA A 79 11.25 -3.54 -10.05
C ALA A 79 12.05 -2.28 -9.66
N ASP A 80 12.10 -1.28 -10.53
CA ASP A 80 12.81 -0.03 -10.28
C ASP A 80 12.05 0.92 -9.36
N LYS A 81 10.73 0.75 -9.24
CA LYS A 81 9.86 1.70 -8.55
C LYS A 81 9.32 1.16 -7.24
N TYR A 82 8.99 -0.12 -7.18
CA TYR A 82 8.36 -0.74 -6.03
C TYR A 82 9.07 -2.00 -5.57
N TYR A 83 8.83 -2.35 -4.31
CA TYR A 83 9.20 -3.67 -3.76
C TYR A 83 8.05 -4.20 -2.92
N VAL A 84 7.97 -5.52 -2.83
CA VAL A 84 6.93 -6.22 -2.07
C VAL A 84 7.50 -6.59 -0.71
N LEU A 85 6.81 -6.19 0.35
CA LEU A 85 7.23 -6.43 1.72
C LEU A 85 6.20 -7.31 2.44
N ASN A 86 6.60 -8.50 2.82
CA ASN A 86 5.82 -9.43 3.63
C ASN A 86 6.76 -10.40 4.34
N THR A 87 6.21 -11.34 5.12
CA THR A 87 7.03 -12.30 5.87
C THR A 87 7.82 -13.25 4.98
N GLU A 88 7.38 -13.50 3.75
CA GLU A 88 8.11 -14.34 2.81
C GLU A 88 9.36 -13.63 2.28
N HIS A 89 9.27 -12.32 2.07
CA HIS A 89 10.36 -11.51 1.52
C HIS A 89 11.31 -11.01 2.61
N ASP A 90 10.80 -10.79 3.82
CA ASP A 90 11.59 -10.36 4.96
C ASP A 90 11.05 -10.99 6.25
N PRO A 91 11.77 -11.94 6.84
CA PRO A 91 11.32 -12.62 8.06
C PRO A 91 11.12 -11.69 9.26
N ALA A 92 11.72 -10.50 9.26
CA ALA A 92 11.55 -9.52 10.33
C ALA A 92 10.25 -8.74 10.22
N TYR A 93 9.52 -8.84 9.10
CA TYR A 93 8.26 -8.13 8.90
C TYR A 93 7.19 -8.67 9.84
N PRO A 94 6.59 -7.83 10.70
CA PRO A 94 5.77 -8.31 11.81
C PRO A 94 4.28 -8.46 11.49
N LEU A 95 3.84 -8.05 10.31
CA LEU A 95 2.42 -8.00 9.97
C LEU A 95 1.99 -9.17 9.10
N MET A 96 0.70 -9.44 9.06
CA MET A 96 0.12 -10.52 8.25
C MET A 96 -0.21 -10.07 6.84
N THR A 97 -0.27 -8.78 6.60
CA THR A 97 -0.57 -8.21 5.29
C THR A 97 0.70 -8.12 4.43
N THR A 98 0.50 -7.87 3.14
CA THR A 98 1.59 -7.55 2.23
C THR A 98 1.54 -6.06 1.93
N ARG A 99 2.70 -5.41 1.92
CA ARG A 99 2.83 -4.01 1.55
C ARG A 99 3.53 -3.89 0.21
N LEU A 100 2.92 -3.14 -0.70
CA LEU A 100 3.58 -2.70 -1.92
C LEU A 100 4.20 -1.34 -1.62
N CYS A 101 5.53 -1.32 -1.50
CA CYS A 101 6.27 -0.16 -1.02
C CYS A 101 6.95 0.59 -2.16
N ARG A 102 6.97 1.92 -2.07
CA ARG A 102 7.70 2.77 -3.00
C ARG A 102 9.18 2.82 -2.62
N LYS A 103 10.07 2.48 -3.56
CA LYS A 103 11.52 2.60 -3.38
C LYS A 103 11.92 4.06 -3.21
N GLY A 104 12.95 4.30 -2.41
CA GLY A 104 13.45 5.65 -2.16
C GLY A 104 12.65 6.45 -1.15
N THR A 105 11.65 5.84 -0.50
CA THR A 105 10.88 6.49 0.56
C THR A 105 11.04 5.76 1.87
N ARG A 106 10.76 6.45 2.97
CA ARG A 106 10.78 5.87 4.30
C ARG A 106 9.55 6.33 5.08
N PHE A 107 8.81 5.35 5.59
CA PHE A 107 7.62 5.59 6.39
C PHE A 107 7.61 4.58 7.54
N VAL A 108 7.97 5.02 8.74
CA VAL A 108 8.07 4.15 9.91
C VAL A 108 6.96 4.51 10.88
N GLU A 109 6.09 3.54 11.15
CA GLU A 109 5.02 3.70 12.12
C GLU A 109 5.55 3.48 13.54
N GLU A 110 5.06 4.27 14.49
CA GLU A 110 5.50 4.23 15.87
C GLU A 110 5.42 2.83 16.48
N ALA A 111 4.34 2.10 16.17
CA ALA A 111 4.10 0.78 16.72
C ALA A 111 5.16 -0.27 16.32
N ILE A 112 5.87 -0.05 15.20
CA ILE A 112 6.83 -1.00 14.65
C ILE A 112 8.20 -0.38 14.37
N LYS A 113 8.50 0.75 15.03
CA LYS A 113 9.75 1.51 14.80
C LYS A 113 11.02 0.73 15.11
N ASP A 114 10.94 -0.25 15.99
CA ASP A 114 12.10 -1.04 16.41
C ASP A 114 12.35 -2.28 15.52
N VAL A 115 11.49 -2.50 14.54
CA VAL A 115 11.63 -3.61 13.59
C VAL A 115 12.61 -3.22 12.49
N THR A 116 13.52 -4.12 12.15
CA THR A 116 14.59 -3.86 11.16
C THR A 116 14.16 -4.15 9.73
N CYS A 117 12.97 -3.73 9.34
CA CYS A 117 12.51 -3.79 7.95
C CYS A 117 12.74 -2.48 7.25
N ASN A 118 12.81 -2.55 5.94
CA ASN A 118 12.88 -1.36 5.10
C ASN A 118 11.45 -0.89 4.77
N PHE A 119 10.89 -0.03 5.62
CA PHE A 119 9.54 0.47 5.44
C PHE A 119 9.50 1.70 4.55
N GLY A 120 8.93 1.56 3.35
CA GLY A 120 8.62 2.69 2.47
C GLY A 120 7.17 3.12 2.59
N ILE A 121 6.79 4.17 1.86
CA ILE A 121 5.39 4.53 1.67
C ILE A 121 4.72 3.40 0.89
N PHE A 122 3.53 2.99 1.28
CA PHE A 122 2.99 1.70 0.89
C PHE A 122 1.51 1.70 0.57
N LEU A 123 1.11 0.67 -0.17
CA LEU A 123 -0.26 0.20 -0.35
C LEU A 123 -0.38 -1.12 0.41
N ASP A 124 -1.40 -1.28 1.23
CA ASP A 124 -1.63 -2.49 2.03
C ASP A 124 -2.56 -3.47 1.30
N LEU A 125 -2.15 -4.72 1.22
CA LEU A 125 -2.85 -5.76 0.47
C LEU A 125 -3.23 -6.96 1.34
#